data_087d2bdaac0568ce91cd00072dad2aa0
#
_entry.id   087d2bdaac0568ce91cd00072dad2aa0
#
_cell.length_a   1.000
_cell.length_b   1.000
_cell.length_c   1.000
_cell.angle_alpha   90.00
_cell.angle_beta   90.00
_cell.angle_gamma   90.00
#
_symmetry.space_group_name_H-M   'P 1'
#
loop_
_entity.id
_entity.type
_entity.pdbx_description
1 polymer ?
#
loop_
_entity_poly.entity_id
_entity_poly.type
_entity_poly.pdbx_seq_one_letter_code
_entity_poly.pdbx_strand_id
1 'polypeptide(L)'
;MRILMIAPEPFFEPRGTPFSEYHRIRALADLGHTVDLVTYPFGRDVALPGLRLHRAWRPPFVHRVKIGPSWAKVPLDALLAVKALHVALKWKFDLVHSHEEGGAIGIVLAWIFGLPHLYDMHSSLPDQLSNFKFSRSRLLLGAFRWLERRMITRSQAVIVICRHLGDVVRGIDPAARVVLIENAPGAADTTPPGASADVRAEAGIAAEAPLVLYTGTFEAYQGLDLLYASMRTVRARVPHARLLMVGGHPDQIVTAREEARAAGVEGATVFVGEQPPERIPLYLSAANVLASPRSRGKNTPLKIYQYLRAGRPIVATNLLTHTQVLDDQVAVLTDPTPDAYGDGLARALTDRDLAARVSGAAAQLAATKYTYDAYLAKTREALAHIPTPGGAEARA
;
A
#
# COMPACT_ATOMS: atom_id res chain seq x y z
N MET A 1 -0.96 26.14 3.89
CA MET A 1 -1.92 26.01 2.78
C MET A 1 -3.15 25.25 3.25
N ARG A 2 -4.31 25.58 2.69
CA ARG A 2 -5.51 24.78 2.81
C ARG A 2 -5.70 23.93 1.55
N ILE A 3 -5.73 22.61 1.71
CA ILE A 3 -5.65 21.64 0.62
C ILE A 3 -7.01 20.94 0.47
N LEU A 4 -7.60 20.98 -0.74
CA LEU A 4 -8.71 20.12 -1.10
C LEU A 4 -8.15 18.78 -1.57
N MET A 5 -8.32 17.74 -0.75
CA MET A 5 -7.86 16.39 -1.09
C MET A 5 -9.03 15.55 -1.58
N ILE A 6 -8.85 14.84 -2.71
CA ILE A 6 -9.86 14.00 -3.33
C ILE A 6 -9.33 12.57 -3.40
N ALA A 7 -9.97 11.66 -2.66
CA ALA A 7 -9.57 10.28 -2.55
C ALA A 7 -10.77 9.34 -2.78
N PRO A 8 -10.85 8.66 -3.93
CA PRO A 8 -11.94 7.74 -4.29
C PRO A 8 -11.80 6.39 -3.57
N GLU A 9 -11.67 6.45 -2.25
CA GLU A 9 -11.36 5.32 -1.39
C GLU A 9 -12.24 5.34 -0.13
N PRO A 10 -12.49 4.20 0.53
CA PRO A 10 -13.08 4.15 1.86
C PRO A 10 -12.02 4.51 2.92
N PHE A 11 -11.88 5.78 3.22
CA PHE A 11 -10.96 6.26 4.25
C PHE A 11 -11.48 5.85 5.63
N PHE A 12 -10.78 5.34 6.42
CA PHE A 12 -9.59 4.72 6.86
C PHE A 12 -9.85 3.21 7.03
N GLU A 13 -9.86 2.44 5.94
CA GLU A 13 -9.92 0.98 5.98
C GLU A 13 -8.50 0.39 6.08
N PRO A 14 -8.31 -0.78 6.72
CA PRO A 14 -6.98 -1.39 6.90
C PRO A 14 -6.47 -2.05 5.61
N ARG A 15 -6.25 -1.26 4.57
CA ARG A 15 -5.71 -1.68 3.27
C ARG A 15 -4.85 -0.58 2.64
N GLY A 16 -4.09 -0.93 1.62
CA GLY A 16 -3.05 -0.16 0.95
C GLY A 16 -3.27 1.35 0.82
N THR A 17 -4.06 1.79 -0.17
CA THR A 17 -4.21 3.22 -0.50
C THR A 17 -4.80 4.04 0.66
N PRO A 18 -5.89 3.63 1.37
CA PRO A 18 -6.40 4.38 2.52
C PRO A 18 -5.38 4.62 3.63
N PHE A 19 -4.43 3.70 3.83
CA PHE A 19 -3.33 3.89 4.77
C PHE A 19 -2.32 4.92 4.27
N SER A 20 -2.01 4.90 2.98
CA SER A 20 -1.13 5.90 2.36
C SER A 20 -1.71 7.29 2.47
N GLU A 21 -3.02 7.44 2.26
CA GLU A 21 -3.75 8.70 2.41
C GLU A 21 -3.66 9.23 3.85
N TYR A 22 -3.91 8.37 4.83
CA TYR A 22 -3.78 8.73 6.24
C TYR A 22 -2.38 9.30 6.56
N HIS A 23 -1.33 8.63 6.12
CA HIS A 23 0.03 9.07 6.35
C HIS A 23 0.38 10.35 5.58
N ARG A 24 -0.17 10.52 4.39
CA ARG A 24 -0.03 11.75 3.61
C ARG A 24 -0.68 12.93 4.33
N ILE A 25 -1.90 12.75 4.83
CA ILE A 25 -2.63 13.77 5.58
C ILE A 25 -1.87 14.14 6.86
N ARG A 26 -1.37 13.14 7.61
CA ARG A 26 -0.55 13.37 8.80
C ARG A 26 0.70 14.18 8.47
N ALA A 27 1.43 13.82 7.42
CA ALA A 27 2.63 14.54 7.01
C ALA A 27 2.31 15.99 6.59
N LEU A 28 1.20 16.22 5.89
CA LEU A 28 0.76 17.58 5.52
C LEU A 28 0.40 18.39 6.77
N ALA A 29 -0.27 17.79 7.76
CA ALA A 29 -0.58 18.45 9.03
C ALA A 29 0.69 18.80 9.83
N ASP A 30 1.65 17.88 9.92
CA ASP A 30 2.94 18.11 10.60
C ASP A 30 3.80 19.19 9.89
N LEU A 31 3.55 19.42 8.58
CA LEU A 31 4.11 20.53 7.82
C LEU A 31 3.30 21.84 7.94
N GLY A 32 2.28 21.89 8.80
CA GLY A 32 1.47 23.09 9.08
C GLY A 32 0.38 23.36 8.04
N HIS A 33 -0.06 22.35 7.28
CA HIS A 33 -1.15 22.49 6.31
C HIS A 33 -2.45 21.92 6.85
N THR A 34 -3.59 22.39 6.33
CA THR A 34 -4.92 21.85 6.64
C THR A 34 -5.48 21.14 5.42
N VAL A 35 -6.17 20.02 5.64
CA VAL A 35 -6.70 19.16 4.59
C VAL A 35 -8.20 19.00 4.75
N ASP A 36 -8.95 19.38 3.74
CA ASP A 36 -10.35 19.02 3.59
C ASP A 36 -10.41 17.78 2.66
N LEU A 37 -10.54 16.58 3.25
CA LEU A 37 -10.59 15.32 2.53
C LEU A 37 -12.00 14.99 2.06
N VAL A 38 -12.19 14.87 0.75
CA VAL A 38 -13.43 14.37 0.15
C VAL A 38 -13.21 12.92 -0.27
N THR A 39 -14.02 12.00 0.27
CA THR A 39 -13.83 10.56 0.13
C THR A 39 -15.16 9.81 0.03
N TYR A 40 -15.12 8.52 -0.27
CA TYR A 40 -16.30 7.67 -0.32
C TYR A 40 -17.04 7.60 1.02
N PRO A 41 -18.35 7.21 1.02
CA PRO A 41 -19.19 7.14 2.23
C PRO A 41 -18.90 5.95 3.15
N PHE A 42 -17.78 5.27 2.96
CA PHE A 42 -17.35 4.07 3.68
C PHE A 42 -16.05 4.32 4.44
N GLY A 43 -15.70 3.37 5.31
CA GLY A 43 -14.50 3.43 6.14
C GLY A 43 -14.79 4.00 7.53
N ARG A 44 -13.75 4.32 8.29
CA ARG A 44 -13.83 4.80 9.67
C ARG A 44 -13.44 6.27 9.75
N ASP A 45 -14.00 6.97 10.73
CA ASP A 45 -13.59 8.34 11.03
C ASP A 45 -12.37 8.32 11.94
N VAL A 46 -11.42 9.18 11.63
CA VAL A 46 -10.17 9.34 12.37
C VAL A 46 -9.97 10.82 12.66
N ALA A 47 -9.71 11.14 13.91
CA ALA A 47 -9.33 12.49 14.31
C ALA A 47 -7.84 12.70 14.04
N LEU A 48 -7.53 13.62 13.12
CA LEU A 48 -6.17 14.09 12.86
C LEU A 48 -6.14 15.61 12.94
N PRO A 49 -5.07 16.19 13.50
CA PRO A 49 -4.87 17.64 13.47
C PRO A 49 -4.97 18.17 12.03
N GLY A 50 -5.72 19.25 11.84
CA GLY A 50 -5.85 19.87 10.51
C GLY A 50 -6.69 19.13 9.47
N LEU A 51 -7.26 17.96 9.78
CA LEU A 51 -8.15 17.22 8.88
C LEU A 51 -9.61 17.61 9.09
N ARG A 52 -10.30 17.88 7.98
CA ARG A 52 -11.75 17.91 7.88
C ARG A 52 -12.22 16.85 6.90
N LEU A 53 -13.02 15.90 7.38
CA LEU A 53 -13.50 14.78 6.58
C LEU A 53 -14.87 15.08 5.97
N HIS A 54 -14.99 14.95 4.66
CA HIS A 54 -16.21 15.13 3.88
C HIS A 54 -16.54 13.87 3.11
N ARG A 55 -17.45 13.05 3.64
CA ARG A 55 -17.90 11.85 2.94
C ARG A 55 -18.94 12.19 1.86
N ALA A 56 -18.81 11.55 0.70
CA ALA A 56 -19.81 11.59 -0.36
C ALA A 56 -21.12 10.93 0.11
N TRP A 57 -22.22 11.18 -0.62
CA TRP A 57 -23.48 10.49 -0.32
C TRP A 57 -23.39 9.01 -0.66
N ARG A 58 -24.07 8.19 0.16
CA ARG A 58 -24.09 6.74 -0.01
C ARG A 58 -25.27 6.33 -0.88
N PRO A 59 -25.03 5.71 -2.05
CA PRO A 59 -26.10 5.09 -2.82
C PRO A 59 -26.70 3.91 -2.03
N PRO A 60 -28.04 3.77 -1.97
CA PRO A 60 -28.69 2.75 -1.13
C PRO A 60 -28.37 1.30 -1.54
N PHE A 61 -27.98 1.09 -2.79
CA PHE A 61 -27.63 -0.21 -3.36
C PHE A 61 -26.14 -0.57 -3.27
N VAL A 62 -25.27 0.33 -2.76
CA VAL A 62 -23.83 0.07 -2.59
C VAL A 62 -23.54 -0.11 -1.11
N HIS A 63 -23.13 -1.32 -0.72
CA HIS A 63 -22.82 -1.65 0.67
C HIS A 63 -21.33 -1.70 0.98
N ARG A 64 -20.49 -2.02 -0.01
CA ARG A 64 -19.03 -2.07 0.12
C ARG A 64 -18.34 -1.72 -1.20
N VAL A 65 -17.08 -1.31 -1.12
CA VAL A 65 -16.22 -1.03 -2.28
C VAL A 65 -15.20 -2.15 -2.42
N LYS A 66 -15.19 -2.81 -3.59
CA LYS A 66 -14.18 -3.81 -3.93
C LYS A 66 -12.83 -3.16 -4.25
N ILE A 67 -11.74 -3.87 -3.98
CA ILE A 67 -10.40 -3.48 -4.43
C ILE A 67 -10.34 -3.58 -5.96
N GLY A 68 -9.76 -2.56 -6.60
CA GLY A 68 -9.64 -2.50 -8.05
C GLY A 68 -10.86 -1.92 -8.78
N PRO A 69 -10.86 -1.97 -10.12
CA PRO A 69 -11.94 -1.43 -10.95
C PRO A 69 -13.25 -2.18 -10.72
N SER A 70 -14.35 -1.45 -10.58
CA SER A 70 -15.70 -2.04 -10.49
C SER A 70 -16.75 -1.06 -11.01
N TRP A 71 -17.84 -1.57 -11.60
CA TRP A 71 -18.97 -0.74 -12.05
C TRP A 71 -19.66 0.01 -10.90
N ALA A 72 -19.56 -0.51 -9.67
CA ALA A 72 -20.08 0.16 -8.48
C ALA A 72 -19.32 1.46 -8.14
N LYS A 73 -18.09 1.62 -8.61
CA LYS A 73 -17.32 2.87 -8.44
C LYS A 73 -17.89 4.01 -9.28
N VAL A 74 -18.44 3.77 -10.46
CA VAL A 74 -18.94 4.82 -11.34
C VAL A 74 -19.95 5.76 -10.65
N PRO A 75 -21.04 5.29 -10.04
CA PRO A 75 -21.93 6.17 -9.30
C PRO A 75 -21.29 6.78 -8.05
N LEU A 76 -20.34 6.08 -7.41
CA LEU A 76 -19.60 6.62 -6.27
C LEU A 76 -18.69 7.77 -6.69
N ASP A 77 -17.98 7.67 -7.82
CA ASP A 77 -17.12 8.72 -8.36
C ASP A 77 -17.93 9.95 -8.79
N ALA A 78 -19.11 9.74 -9.39
CA ALA A 78 -20.02 10.84 -9.70
C ALA A 78 -20.47 11.60 -8.45
N LEU A 79 -20.86 10.88 -7.39
CA LEU A 79 -21.26 11.50 -6.12
C LEU A 79 -20.06 12.13 -5.39
N LEU A 80 -18.87 11.54 -5.52
CA LEU A 80 -17.63 12.11 -5.02
C LEU A 80 -17.31 13.45 -5.72
N ALA A 81 -17.46 13.50 -7.04
CA ALA A 81 -17.24 14.72 -7.82
C ALA A 81 -18.22 15.85 -7.42
N VAL A 82 -19.50 15.52 -7.25
CA VAL A 82 -20.52 16.48 -6.77
C VAL A 82 -20.18 16.96 -5.36
N LYS A 83 -19.76 16.06 -4.48
CA LYS A 83 -19.34 16.42 -3.11
C LYS A 83 -18.09 17.29 -3.11
N ALA A 84 -17.10 16.98 -3.93
CA ALA A 84 -15.86 17.75 -4.05
C ALA A 84 -16.13 19.16 -4.59
N LEU A 85 -16.99 19.29 -5.61
CA LEU A 85 -17.44 20.58 -6.12
C LEU A 85 -18.19 21.39 -5.04
N HIS A 86 -19.11 20.78 -4.31
CA HIS A 86 -19.81 21.45 -3.21
C HIS A 86 -18.84 21.98 -2.14
N VAL A 87 -17.83 21.19 -1.76
CA VAL A 87 -16.80 21.60 -0.80
C VAL A 87 -15.95 22.73 -1.38
N ALA A 88 -15.55 22.65 -2.66
CA ALA A 88 -14.77 23.67 -3.34
C ALA A 88 -15.50 25.03 -3.47
N LEU A 89 -16.83 25.02 -3.66
CA LEU A 89 -17.66 26.23 -3.68
C LEU A 89 -17.83 26.86 -2.30
N LYS A 90 -17.82 26.07 -1.25
CA LYS A 90 -18.05 26.53 0.13
C LYS A 90 -16.83 27.16 0.77
N TRP A 91 -15.63 26.73 0.37
CA TRP A 91 -14.37 27.09 1.01
C TRP A 91 -13.31 27.51 -0.03
N LYS A 92 -12.41 28.40 0.36
CA LYS A 92 -11.22 28.75 -0.45
C LYS A 92 -10.10 27.76 -0.17
N PHE A 93 -9.43 27.32 -1.23
CA PHE A 93 -8.30 26.39 -1.20
C PHE A 93 -7.10 26.98 -1.91
N ASP A 94 -5.91 26.52 -1.56
CA ASP A 94 -4.64 26.91 -2.17
C ASP A 94 -4.13 25.84 -3.15
N LEU A 95 -4.61 24.60 -3.02
CA LEU A 95 -4.14 23.43 -3.76
C LEU A 95 -5.26 22.39 -3.86
N VAL A 96 -5.38 21.75 -5.02
CA VAL A 96 -6.12 20.51 -5.20
C VAL A 96 -5.11 19.36 -5.20
N HIS A 97 -5.26 18.39 -4.28
CA HIS A 97 -4.46 17.18 -4.20
C HIS A 97 -5.36 15.97 -4.44
N SER A 98 -5.06 15.13 -5.41
CA SER A 98 -5.92 14.01 -5.74
C SER A 98 -5.16 12.69 -5.80
N HIS A 99 -5.84 11.62 -5.41
CA HIS A 99 -5.33 10.26 -5.40
C HIS A 99 -6.00 9.43 -6.48
N GLU A 100 -5.26 8.53 -7.12
CA GLU A 100 -5.74 7.54 -8.08
C GLU A 100 -6.69 8.14 -9.15
N GLU A 101 -7.83 7.49 -9.43
CA GLU A 101 -8.84 7.98 -10.38
C GLU A 101 -9.47 9.32 -9.95
N GLY A 102 -9.36 9.73 -8.70
CA GLY A 102 -9.72 11.06 -8.22
C GLY A 102 -8.94 12.18 -8.91
N GLY A 103 -7.81 11.87 -9.55
CA GLY A 103 -7.07 12.78 -10.41
C GLY A 103 -7.91 13.40 -11.52
N ALA A 104 -8.86 12.64 -12.08
CA ALA A 104 -9.79 13.14 -13.09
C ALA A 104 -10.68 14.27 -12.56
N ILE A 105 -11.20 14.11 -11.35
CA ILE A 105 -11.99 15.15 -10.67
C ILE A 105 -11.09 16.32 -10.31
N GLY A 106 -9.87 16.01 -9.81
CA GLY A 106 -8.89 16.99 -9.37
C GLY A 106 -8.48 17.99 -10.46
N ILE A 107 -8.12 17.51 -11.66
CA ILE A 107 -7.73 18.40 -12.78
C ILE A 107 -8.87 19.30 -13.25
N VAL A 108 -10.13 18.82 -13.18
CA VAL A 108 -11.31 19.62 -13.55
C VAL A 108 -11.56 20.72 -12.52
N LEU A 109 -11.53 20.39 -11.23
CA LEU A 109 -11.72 21.39 -10.16
C LEU A 109 -10.56 22.38 -10.11
N ALA A 110 -9.32 21.93 -10.28
CA ALA A 110 -8.16 22.81 -10.36
C ALA A 110 -8.30 23.83 -11.50
N TRP A 111 -8.78 23.38 -12.68
CA TRP A 111 -9.05 24.26 -13.81
C TRP A 111 -10.19 25.26 -13.55
N ILE A 112 -11.33 24.79 -12.99
CA ILE A 112 -12.50 25.65 -12.68
C ILE A 112 -12.13 26.77 -11.71
N PHE A 113 -11.36 26.44 -10.67
CA PHE A 113 -11.04 27.38 -9.58
C PHE A 113 -9.68 28.07 -9.75
N GLY A 114 -8.94 27.82 -10.84
CA GLY A 114 -7.61 28.40 -11.09
C GLY A 114 -6.56 27.97 -10.07
N LEU A 115 -6.69 26.76 -9.51
CA LEU A 115 -5.81 26.21 -8.48
C LEU A 115 -4.71 25.34 -9.07
N PRO A 116 -3.53 25.25 -8.44
CA PRO A 116 -2.56 24.21 -8.76
C PRO A 116 -3.10 22.82 -8.41
N HIS A 117 -2.60 21.81 -9.13
CA HIS A 117 -2.97 20.42 -8.91
C HIS A 117 -1.74 19.54 -8.59
N LEU A 118 -1.81 18.77 -7.51
CA LEU A 118 -0.85 17.73 -7.13
C LEU A 118 -1.53 16.37 -7.30
N TYR A 119 -0.90 15.49 -8.09
CA TYR A 119 -1.42 14.15 -8.33
C TYR A 119 -0.62 13.10 -7.55
N ASP A 120 -1.28 12.28 -6.74
CA ASP A 120 -0.68 11.15 -6.00
C ASP A 120 -1.07 9.84 -6.67
N MET A 121 -0.13 9.27 -7.42
CA MET A 121 -0.31 8.10 -8.27
C MET A 121 0.12 6.84 -7.53
N HIS A 122 -0.83 6.02 -7.10
CA HIS A 122 -0.56 4.75 -6.43
C HIS A 122 -0.53 3.56 -7.40
N SER A 123 -1.08 3.72 -8.61
CA SER A 123 -1.07 2.70 -9.66
C SER A 123 -1.30 3.33 -11.03
N SER A 124 -0.92 2.63 -12.09
CA SER A 124 -1.32 3.00 -13.45
C SER A 124 -2.74 2.51 -13.74
N LEU A 125 -3.61 3.40 -14.20
CA LEU A 125 -5.00 3.07 -14.54
C LEU A 125 -5.10 1.97 -15.62
N PRO A 126 -4.31 1.98 -16.71
CA PRO A 126 -4.25 0.88 -17.66
C PRO A 126 -3.78 -0.45 -17.04
N ASP A 127 -2.78 -0.41 -16.15
CA ASP A 127 -2.29 -1.61 -15.46
C ASP A 127 -3.34 -2.19 -14.51
N GLN A 128 -4.14 -1.37 -13.83
CA GLN A 128 -5.26 -1.83 -13.01
C GLN A 128 -6.28 -2.63 -13.85
N LEU A 129 -6.69 -2.10 -15.02
CA LEU A 129 -7.63 -2.80 -15.89
C LEU A 129 -7.14 -4.17 -16.31
N SER A 130 -5.85 -4.31 -16.62
CA SER A 130 -5.23 -5.57 -17.03
C SER A 130 -5.06 -6.55 -15.86
N ASN A 131 -4.62 -6.08 -14.71
CA ASN A 131 -4.35 -6.90 -13.51
C ASN A 131 -5.63 -7.52 -12.95
N PHE A 132 -6.73 -6.77 -12.96
CA PHE A 132 -8.03 -7.25 -12.48
C PHE A 132 -8.87 -7.92 -13.57
N LYS A 133 -8.35 -8.04 -14.81
CA LYS A 133 -9.07 -8.62 -15.97
C LYS A 133 -10.46 -7.99 -16.19
N PHE A 134 -10.60 -6.71 -15.82
CA PHE A 134 -11.89 -6.01 -15.80
C PHE A 134 -12.46 -5.82 -17.19
N SER A 135 -11.63 -5.51 -18.20
CA SER A 135 -12.03 -5.37 -19.58
C SER A 135 -10.87 -5.59 -20.56
N ARG A 136 -11.18 -6.20 -21.72
CA ARG A 136 -10.26 -6.31 -22.86
C ARG A 136 -10.58 -5.29 -23.96
N SER A 137 -11.52 -4.38 -23.75
CA SER A 137 -11.91 -3.36 -24.72
C SER A 137 -10.76 -2.40 -25.01
N ARG A 138 -10.35 -2.32 -26.28
CA ARG A 138 -9.30 -1.38 -26.73
C ARG A 138 -9.74 0.08 -26.56
N LEU A 139 -11.03 0.36 -26.72
CA LEU A 139 -11.58 1.71 -26.52
C LEU A 139 -11.49 2.13 -25.06
N LEU A 140 -11.89 1.26 -24.13
CA LEU A 140 -11.82 1.56 -22.71
C LEU A 140 -10.35 1.75 -22.27
N LEU A 141 -9.45 0.86 -22.70
CA LEU A 141 -8.03 0.99 -22.42
C LEU A 141 -7.44 2.30 -22.99
N GLY A 142 -7.87 2.69 -24.20
CA GLY A 142 -7.50 3.99 -24.83
C GLY A 142 -7.98 5.17 -24.01
N ALA A 143 -9.23 5.14 -23.53
CA ALA A 143 -9.80 6.18 -22.69
C ALA A 143 -9.05 6.33 -21.35
N PHE A 144 -8.68 5.22 -20.71
CA PHE A 144 -7.91 5.24 -19.46
C PHE A 144 -6.48 5.75 -19.67
N ARG A 145 -5.81 5.38 -20.79
CA ARG A 145 -4.50 5.95 -21.16
C ARG A 145 -4.58 7.46 -21.42
N TRP A 146 -5.63 7.91 -22.11
CA TRP A 146 -5.85 9.31 -22.33
C TRP A 146 -6.08 10.07 -21.02
N LEU A 147 -6.90 9.51 -20.12
CA LEU A 147 -7.18 10.11 -18.82
C LEU A 147 -5.92 10.19 -17.95
N GLU A 148 -5.16 9.10 -17.82
CA GLU A 148 -3.89 9.08 -17.09
C GLU A 148 -2.91 10.10 -17.63
N ARG A 149 -2.76 10.18 -18.96
CA ARG A 149 -1.94 11.22 -19.59
C ARG A 149 -2.41 12.64 -19.22
N ARG A 150 -3.72 12.89 -19.21
CA ARG A 150 -4.27 14.20 -18.83
C ARG A 150 -4.00 14.53 -17.36
N MET A 151 -4.16 13.58 -16.47
CA MET A 151 -3.87 13.79 -15.06
C MET A 151 -2.38 14.11 -14.85
N ILE A 152 -1.48 13.40 -15.50
CA ILE A 152 -0.04 13.65 -15.40
C ILE A 152 0.33 15.01 -15.98
N THR A 153 -0.06 15.31 -17.21
CA THR A 153 0.36 16.53 -17.92
C THR A 153 -0.30 17.81 -17.41
N ARG A 154 -1.38 17.72 -16.62
CA ARG A 154 -2.09 18.88 -16.04
C ARG A 154 -1.75 19.10 -14.57
N SER A 155 -0.90 18.26 -13.98
CA SER A 155 -0.44 18.42 -12.60
C SER A 155 0.88 19.18 -12.52
N GLN A 156 1.04 20.04 -11.53
CA GLN A 156 2.29 20.74 -11.25
C GLN A 156 3.39 19.79 -10.80
N ALA A 157 3.01 18.73 -10.09
CA ALA A 157 3.88 17.62 -9.73
C ALA A 157 3.06 16.33 -9.59
N VAL A 158 3.75 15.20 -9.74
CA VAL A 158 3.19 13.86 -9.57
C VAL A 158 3.98 13.14 -8.49
N ILE A 159 3.30 12.76 -7.42
CA ILE A 159 3.85 11.84 -6.41
C ILE A 159 3.65 10.42 -6.92
N VAL A 160 4.68 9.59 -6.80
CA VAL A 160 4.63 8.17 -7.12
C VAL A 160 5.15 7.34 -5.94
N ILE A 161 4.58 6.15 -5.74
CA ILE A 161 4.91 5.30 -4.58
C ILE A 161 6.04 4.30 -4.84
N CYS A 162 6.46 4.14 -6.10
CA CYS A 162 7.57 3.25 -6.48
C CYS A 162 8.24 3.73 -7.78
N ARG A 163 9.47 3.26 -8.02
CA ARG A 163 10.28 3.64 -9.19
C ARG A 163 9.58 3.34 -10.50
N HIS A 164 8.95 2.18 -10.62
CA HIS A 164 8.21 1.79 -11.84
C HIS A 164 7.16 2.83 -12.25
N LEU A 165 6.38 3.36 -11.29
CA LEU A 165 5.40 4.40 -11.60
C LEU A 165 6.08 5.72 -12.03
N GLY A 166 7.22 6.04 -11.45
CA GLY A 166 8.04 7.17 -11.91
C GLY A 166 8.47 7.03 -13.37
N ASP A 167 8.85 5.83 -13.79
CA ASP A 167 9.22 5.54 -15.18
C ASP A 167 8.00 5.61 -16.11
N VAL A 168 6.83 5.13 -15.66
CA VAL A 168 5.55 5.30 -16.39
C VAL A 168 5.23 6.77 -16.61
N VAL A 169 5.33 7.60 -15.56
CA VAL A 169 5.06 9.04 -15.66
C VAL A 169 6.02 9.71 -16.65
N ARG A 170 7.34 9.47 -16.53
CA ARG A 170 8.35 10.03 -17.43
C ARG A 170 8.21 9.53 -18.86
N GLY A 171 7.73 8.30 -19.06
CA GLY A 171 7.38 7.76 -20.37
C GLY A 171 6.20 8.45 -21.04
N ILE A 172 5.27 9.00 -20.24
CA ILE A 172 4.10 9.77 -20.71
C ILE A 172 4.45 11.23 -20.92
N ASP A 173 5.19 11.83 -19.98
CA ASP A 173 5.66 13.21 -20.01
C ASP A 173 7.08 13.28 -19.40
N PRO A 174 8.11 13.37 -20.25
CA PRO A 174 9.49 13.52 -19.78
C PRO A 174 9.79 14.78 -18.96
N ALA A 175 8.93 15.81 -19.09
CA ALA A 175 9.06 17.08 -18.36
C ALA A 175 8.31 17.07 -17.01
N ALA A 176 7.55 16.01 -16.73
CA ALA A 176 6.79 15.90 -15.48
C ALA A 176 7.71 15.95 -14.25
N ARG A 177 7.31 16.74 -13.27
CA ARG A 177 7.98 16.80 -11.97
C ARG A 177 7.51 15.62 -11.11
N VAL A 178 8.36 14.59 -11.03
CA VAL A 178 8.04 13.33 -10.35
C VAL A 178 8.77 13.29 -9.01
N VAL A 179 8.02 13.12 -7.94
CA VAL A 179 8.56 12.93 -6.58
C VAL A 179 8.24 11.52 -6.10
N LEU A 180 9.27 10.73 -5.83
CA LEU A 180 9.13 9.38 -5.31
C LEU A 180 8.95 9.43 -3.80
N ILE A 181 7.75 9.17 -3.32
CA ILE A 181 7.43 9.07 -1.90
C ILE A 181 6.89 7.68 -1.61
N GLU A 182 7.79 6.80 -1.20
CA GLU A 182 7.42 5.43 -0.84
C GLU A 182 6.49 5.44 0.39
N ASN A 183 5.53 4.53 0.40
CA ASN A 183 4.57 4.38 1.50
C ASN A 183 5.23 3.76 2.75
N ALA A 184 6.21 4.43 3.28
CA ALA A 184 7.04 3.98 4.39
C ALA A 184 7.05 4.97 5.58
N PRO A 185 5.89 5.44 6.06
CA PRO A 185 5.92 6.32 7.22
C PRO A 185 6.30 5.49 8.44
N GLY A 186 7.51 5.70 8.95
CA GLY A 186 7.92 5.18 10.23
C GLY A 186 7.20 5.94 11.34
N ALA A 187 6.11 5.40 11.86
CA ALA A 187 5.82 5.63 13.27
C ALA A 187 6.66 4.62 14.05
N ALA A 188 7.14 4.98 15.22
CA ALA A 188 7.83 4.07 16.10
C ALA A 188 6.85 2.93 16.47
N ASP A 189 6.93 1.82 15.75
CA ASP A 189 6.26 0.58 16.10
C ASP A 189 7.02 -0.02 17.30
N THR A 190 6.91 0.62 18.46
CA THR A 190 7.48 0.10 19.70
C THR A 190 6.59 -1.04 20.18
N THR A 191 6.98 -2.26 19.85
CA THR A 191 6.36 -3.45 20.41
C THR A 191 6.78 -3.58 21.87
N PRO A 192 5.84 -3.63 22.84
CA PRO A 192 6.17 -3.86 24.23
C PRO A 192 6.92 -5.18 24.42
N PRO A 193 7.92 -5.26 25.31
CA PRO A 193 8.60 -6.51 25.64
C PRO A 193 7.59 -7.58 26.07
N GLY A 194 7.72 -8.80 25.55
CA GLY A 194 6.85 -9.94 25.90
C GLY A 194 5.57 -10.07 25.09
N ALA A 195 5.04 -9.00 24.49
CA ALA A 195 3.77 -9.02 23.74
C ALA A 195 3.77 -9.94 22.50
N SER A 196 4.95 -10.32 21.99
CA SER A 196 5.07 -11.32 20.90
C SER A 196 4.74 -12.75 21.34
N ALA A 197 4.94 -13.07 22.61
CA ALA A 197 4.58 -14.40 23.15
C ALA A 197 3.05 -14.56 23.22
N ASP A 198 2.34 -13.49 23.53
CA ASP A 198 0.88 -13.50 23.66
C ASP A 198 0.20 -13.85 22.34
N VAL A 199 0.66 -13.28 21.21
CA VAL A 199 0.06 -13.57 19.89
C VAL A 199 0.36 -15.01 19.41
N ARG A 200 1.47 -15.62 19.83
CA ARG A 200 1.73 -17.05 19.57
C ARG A 200 0.78 -17.93 20.36
N ALA A 201 0.60 -17.65 21.66
CA ALA A 201 -0.31 -18.38 22.53
C ALA A 201 -1.77 -18.26 22.05
N GLU A 202 -2.23 -17.04 21.71
CA GLU A 202 -3.56 -16.80 21.13
C GLU A 202 -3.78 -17.59 19.83
N ALA A 203 -2.73 -17.73 19.00
CA ALA A 203 -2.77 -18.50 17.77
C ALA A 203 -2.58 -20.00 17.95
N GLY A 204 -2.40 -20.51 19.19
CA GLY A 204 -2.13 -21.92 19.47
C GLY A 204 -0.79 -22.41 18.89
N ILE A 205 0.22 -21.53 18.82
CA ILE A 205 1.55 -21.82 18.29
C ILE A 205 2.54 -21.91 19.46
N ALA A 206 3.22 -23.04 19.58
CA ALA A 206 4.24 -23.23 20.61
C ALA A 206 5.35 -22.16 20.51
N ALA A 207 5.90 -21.75 21.65
CA ALA A 207 6.89 -20.67 21.72
C ALA A 207 8.14 -20.97 20.86
N GLU A 208 8.57 -22.24 20.81
CA GLU A 208 9.76 -22.69 20.09
C GLU A 208 9.49 -23.08 18.64
N ALA A 209 8.22 -23.13 18.20
CA ALA A 209 7.89 -23.53 16.83
C ALA A 209 8.47 -22.55 15.81
N PRO A 210 9.25 -23.00 14.82
CA PRO A 210 9.70 -22.14 13.74
C PRO A 210 8.50 -21.54 13.00
N LEU A 211 8.40 -20.22 12.97
CA LEU A 211 7.20 -19.50 12.50
C LEU A 211 7.47 -18.66 11.25
N VAL A 212 6.82 -19.03 10.15
CA VAL A 212 6.70 -18.23 8.95
C VAL A 212 5.44 -17.37 9.07
N LEU A 213 5.55 -16.08 8.85
CA LEU A 213 4.44 -15.13 8.91
C LEU A 213 4.16 -14.51 7.55
N TYR A 214 2.90 -14.49 7.17
CA TYR A 214 2.36 -13.64 6.11
C TYR A 214 1.39 -12.62 6.70
N THR A 215 1.51 -11.34 6.29
CA THR A 215 0.51 -10.31 6.58
C THR A 215 -0.02 -9.68 5.30
N GLY A 216 -1.32 -9.40 5.23
CA GLY A 216 -1.93 -8.66 4.12
C GLY A 216 -3.26 -9.23 3.62
N THR A 217 -3.76 -8.66 2.53
CA THR A 217 -4.99 -9.14 1.88
C THR A 217 -4.77 -10.50 1.20
N PHE A 218 -5.85 -11.26 1.00
CA PHE A 218 -5.78 -12.58 0.36
C PHE A 218 -6.22 -12.50 -1.12
N GLU A 219 -5.75 -11.44 -1.79
CA GLU A 219 -5.98 -11.29 -3.23
C GLU A 219 -5.09 -12.23 -4.05
N ALA A 220 -5.58 -12.69 -5.19
CA ALA A 220 -4.90 -13.70 -6.02
C ALA A 220 -3.46 -13.32 -6.45
N TYR A 221 -3.16 -12.01 -6.61
CA TYR A 221 -1.83 -11.56 -6.97
C TYR A 221 -0.83 -11.62 -5.81
N GLN A 222 -1.28 -11.89 -4.60
CA GLN A 222 -0.41 -12.00 -3.43
C GLN A 222 0.39 -13.33 -3.39
N GLY A 223 0.00 -14.34 -4.21
CA GLY A 223 0.77 -15.58 -4.35
C GLY A 223 0.64 -16.51 -3.15
N LEU A 224 -0.54 -16.58 -2.53
CA LEU A 224 -0.76 -17.46 -1.39
C LEU A 224 -0.70 -18.94 -1.79
N ASP A 225 -1.11 -19.27 -3.00
CA ASP A 225 -0.95 -20.58 -3.63
C ASP A 225 0.52 -21.02 -3.68
N LEU A 226 1.41 -20.11 -4.07
CA LEU A 226 2.85 -20.32 -4.02
C LEU A 226 3.32 -20.59 -2.59
N LEU A 227 2.87 -19.78 -1.61
CA LEU A 227 3.26 -19.91 -0.22
C LEU A 227 2.83 -21.25 0.37
N TYR A 228 1.57 -21.68 0.14
CA TYR A 228 1.08 -22.97 0.63
C TYR A 228 1.86 -24.16 0.02
N ALA A 229 2.08 -24.13 -1.31
CA ALA A 229 2.86 -25.16 -1.98
C ALA A 229 4.30 -25.23 -1.45
N SER A 230 4.93 -24.07 -1.17
CA SER A 230 6.29 -23.96 -0.64
C SER A 230 6.41 -24.50 0.79
N MET A 231 5.35 -24.40 1.59
CA MET A 231 5.38 -24.94 2.97
C MET A 231 5.61 -26.47 3.03
N ARG A 232 5.35 -27.21 1.96
CA ARG A 232 5.73 -28.64 1.88
C ARG A 232 7.26 -28.81 1.93
N THR A 233 7.98 -28.06 1.10
CA THR A 233 9.45 -28.04 1.06
C THR A 233 10.03 -27.56 2.40
N VAL A 234 9.43 -26.53 3.01
CA VAL A 234 9.81 -26.06 4.34
C VAL A 234 9.68 -27.16 5.37
N ARG A 235 8.54 -27.85 5.44
CA ARG A 235 8.27 -28.88 6.46
C ARG A 235 9.04 -30.17 6.24
N ALA A 236 9.47 -30.46 5.03
CA ALA A 236 10.39 -31.57 4.76
C ALA A 236 11.76 -31.35 5.44
N ARG A 237 12.21 -30.10 5.57
CA ARG A 237 13.49 -29.73 6.20
C ARG A 237 13.34 -29.28 7.66
N VAL A 238 12.20 -28.67 7.99
CA VAL A 238 11.86 -28.12 9.31
C VAL A 238 10.48 -28.65 9.71
N PRO A 239 10.36 -29.90 10.20
CA PRO A 239 9.07 -30.61 10.36
C PRO A 239 8.05 -29.89 11.24
N HIS A 240 8.49 -29.14 12.25
CA HIS A 240 7.64 -28.40 13.18
C HIS A 240 7.33 -26.95 12.74
N ALA A 241 7.75 -26.55 11.53
CA ALA A 241 7.47 -25.23 11.02
C ALA A 241 5.96 -24.98 10.90
N ARG A 242 5.54 -23.80 11.34
CA ARG A 242 4.17 -23.29 11.29
C ARG A 242 4.08 -22.09 10.35
N LEU A 243 2.92 -21.94 9.73
CA LEU A 243 2.58 -20.77 8.92
C LEU A 243 1.46 -19.99 9.62
N LEU A 244 1.69 -18.71 9.88
CA LEU A 244 0.68 -17.80 10.43
C LEU A 244 0.24 -16.81 9.34
N MET A 245 -1.07 -16.81 9.07
CA MET A 245 -1.70 -15.97 8.07
C MET A 245 -2.52 -14.88 8.77
N VAL A 246 -2.08 -13.64 8.65
CA VAL A 246 -2.74 -12.46 9.23
C VAL A 246 -3.35 -11.62 8.13
N GLY A 247 -4.66 -11.49 8.13
CA GLY A 247 -5.45 -10.79 7.12
C GLY A 247 -6.52 -11.67 6.48
N GLY A 248 -7.09 -11.17 5.39
CA GLY A 248 -8.18 -11.84 4.69
C GLY A 248 -9.56 -11.65 5.34
N HIS A 249 -10.55 -11.35 4.51
CA HIS A 249 -11.95 -11.35 4.93
C HIS A 249 -12.44 -12.79 5.21
N PRO A 250 -13.53 -12.98 5.96
CA PRO A 250 -14.05 -14.32 6.30
C PRO A 250 -14.26 -15.26 5.10
N ASP A 251 -14.79 -14.73 4.00
CA ASP A 251 -14.99 -15.47 2.74
C ASP A 251 -13.66 -15.87 2.08
N GLN A 252 -12.66 -15.00 2.11
CA GLN A 252 -11.32 -15.28 1.61
C GLN A 252 -10.59 -16.33 2.46
N ILE A 253 -10.81 -16.33 3.77
CA ILE A 253 -10.21 -17.31 4.68
C ILE A 253 -10.76 -18.71 4.40
N VAL A 254 -12.04 -18.86 4.05
CA VAL A 254 -12.61 -20.16 3.67
C VAL A 254 -11.85 -20.71 2.46
N THR A 255 -11.73 -19.93 1.39
CA THR A 255 -10.98 -20.33 0.18
C THR A 255 -9.50 -20.62 0.50
N ALA A 256 -8.86 -19.78 1.31
CA ALA A 256 -7.46 -19.97 1.70
C ALA A 256 -7.21 -21.26 2.50
N ARG A 257 -8.17 -21.67 3.34
CA ARG A 257 -8.12 -22.98 4.03
C ARG A 257 -8.23 -24.15 3.07
N GLU A 258 -9.10 -24.05 2.06
CA GLU A 258 -9.24 -25.07 1.02
C GLU A 258 -7.97 -25.20 0.20
N GLU A 259 -7.33 -24.09 -0.17
CA GLU A 259 -6.04 -24.07 -0.86
C GLU A 259 -4.92 -24.68 -0.01
N ALA A 260 -4.85 -24.32 1.28
CA ALA A 260 -3.87 -24.90 2.21
C ALA A 260 -4.09 -26.42 2.42
N ARG A 261 -5.36 -26.87 2.43
CA ARG A 261 -5.71 -28.29 2.51
C ARG A 261 -5.29 -29.02 1.24
N ALA A 262 -5.58 -28.46 0.07
CA ALA A 262 -5.16 -29.03 -1.22
C ALA A 262 -3.64 -29.13 -1.34
N ALA A 263 -2.91 -28.15 -0.76
CA ALA A 263 -1.47 -28.19 -0.64
C ALA A 263 -0.94 -29.16 0.47
N GLY A 264 -1.81 -29.76 1.27
CA GLY A 264 -1.41 -30.68 2.37
C GLY A 264 -0.78 -29.99 3.57
N VAL A 265 -1.01 -28.70 3.78
CA VAL A 265 -0.37 -27.89 4.83
C VAL A 265 -1.37 -27.20 5.78
N GLU A 266 -2.65 -27.50 5.68
CA GLU A 266 -3.69 -26.89 6.54
C GLU A 266 -3.39 -27.09 8.03
N GLY A 267 -3.00 -28.31 8.45
CA GLY A 267 -2.67 -28.61 9.84
C GLY A 267 -1.45 -27.86 10.39
N ALA A 268 -0.61 -27.29 9.51
CA ALA A 268 0.51 -26.44 9.89
C ALA A 268 0.21 -24.94 9.75
N THR A 269 -0.95 -24.57 9.22
CA THR A 269 -1.33 -23.19 8.92
C THR A 269 -2.38 -22.67 9.89
N VAL A 270 -2.16 -21.50 10.45
CA VAL A 270 -3.10 -20.80 11.34
C VAL A 270 -3.57 -19.52 10.67
N PHE A 271 -4.88 -19.29 10.66
CA PHE A 271 -5.51 -18.11 10.09
C PHE A 271 -6.17 -17.31 11.23
N VAL A 272 -5.74 -16.06 11.42
CA VAL A 272 -6.26 -15.18 12.48
C VAL A 272 -7.16 -14.05 11.95
N GLY A 273 -7.35 -13.97 10.62
CA GLY A 273 -8.17 -12.95 9.99
C GLY A 273 -7.56 -11.55 10.02
N GLU A 274 -8.38 -10.57 9.69
CA GLU A 274 -7.98 -9.17 9.75
C GLU A 274 -7.70 -8.75 11.19
N GLN A 275 -6.61 -8.04 11.39
CA GLN A 275 -6.19 -7.53 12.69
C GLN A 275 -6.08 -6.01 12.64
N PRO A 276 -6.34 -5.33 13.76
CA PRO A 276 -6.09 -3.89 13.89
C PRO A 276 -4.62 -3.58 13.55
N PRO A 277 -4.36 -2.45 12.88
CA PRO A 277 -3.01 -2.06 12.50
C PRO A 277 -2.01 -2.03 13.64
N GLU A 278 -2.48 -1.67 14.84
CA GLU A 278 -1.69 -1.56 16.06
C GLU A 278 -1.19 -2.94 16.54
N ARG A 279 -1.84 -4.04 16.14
CA ARG A 279 -1.42 -5.40 16.47
C ARG A 279 -0.43 -6.00 15.48
N ILE A 280 -0.31 -5.43 14.27
CA ILE A 280 0.59 -5.99 13.24
C ILE A 280 2.05 -6.07 13.72
N PRO A 281 2.63 -5.06 14.40
CA PRO A 281 3.99 -5.16 14.93
C PRO A 281 4.20 -6.34 15.89
N LEU A 282 3.18 -6.71 16.67
CA LEU A 282 3.24 -7.86 17.58
C LEU A 282 3.41 -9.19 16.82
N TYR A 283 2.63 -9.35 15.74
CA TYR A 283 2.76 -10.51 14.85
C TYR A 283 4.12 -10.56 14.16
N LEU A 284 4.59 -9.41 13.66
CA LEU A 284 5.90 -9.32 13.00
C LEU A 284 7.03 -9.72 13.95
N SER A 285 7.00 -9.25 15.20
CA SER A 285 8.01 -9.58 16.21
C SER A 285 7.95 -11.04 16.67
N ALA A 286 6.77 -11.67 16.60
CA ALA A 286 6.58 -13.09 16.95
C ALA A 286 7.14 -14.07 15.89
N ALA A 287 7.35 -13.62 14.66
CA ALA A 287 7.81 -14.44 13.55
C ALA A 287 9.31 -14.75 13.60
N ASN A 288 9.71 -15.89 13.02
CA ASN A 288 11.10 -16.18 12.71
C ASN A 288 11.46 -15.74 11.29
N VAL A 289 10.50 -15.79 10.35
CA VAL A 289 10.66 -15.40 8.94
C VAL A 289 9.41 -14.70 8.45
N LEU A 290 9.59 -13.63 7.68
CA LEU A 290 8.51 -12.86 7.05
C LEU A 290 8.41 -13.22 5.56
N ALA A 291 7.23 -13.65 5.13
CA ALA A 291 6.99 -14.11 3.77
C ALA A 291 6.27 -13.07 2.90
N SER A 292 6.84 -12.77 1.73
CA SER A 292 6.19 -11.98 0.67
C SER A 292 6.20 -12.74 -0.65
N PRO A 293 5.24 -13.68 -0.85
CA PRO A 293 5.22 -14.61 -1.98
C PRO A 293 4.60 -14.01 -3.24
N ARG A 294 4.41 -12.69 -3.31
CA ARG A 294 3.69 -12.02 -4.37
C ARG A 294 4.11 -12.52 -5.76
N SER A 295 3.15 -12.99 -6.55
CA SER A 295 3.39 -13.63 -7.85
C SER A 295 3.16 -12.71 -9.05
N ARG A 296 2.48 -11.57 -8.85
CA ARG A 296 2.11 -10.62 -9.90
C ARG A 296 2.11 -9.18 -9.39
N GLY A 297 2.12 -8.24 -10.36
CA GLY A 297 2.09 -6.81 -10.08
C GLY A 297 3.47 -6.15 -10.18
N LYS A 298 3.47 -4.82 -10.24
CA LYS A 298 4.69 -4.03 -10.45
C LYS A 298 4.96 -3.06 -9.29
N ASN A 299 3.94 -2.75 -8.48
CA ASN A 299 4.07 -1.84 -7.34
C ASN A 299 4.65 -2.56 -6.14
N THR A 300 5.49 -1.88 -5.38
CA THR A 300 6.02 -2.41 -4.11
C THR A 300 4.91 -2.58 -3.08
N PRO A 301 4.77 -3.77 -2.45
CA PRO A 301 3.78 -3.98 -1.40
C PRO A 301 4.10 -3.15 -0.16
N LEU A 302 3.11 -2.51 0.45
CA LEU A 302 3.28 -1.71 1.67
C LEU A 302 3.94 -2.48 2.82
N LYS A 303 3.61 -3.77 2.97
CA LYS A 303 4.16 -4.64 4.00
C LYS A 303 5.69 -4.71 3.99
N ILE A 304 6.33 -4.52 2.83
CA ILE A 304 7.80 -4.59 2.72
C ILE A 304 8.47 -3.56 3.64
N TYR A 305 7.93 -2.36 3.73
CA TYR A 305 8.50 -1.32 4.61
C TYR A 305 8.32 -1.63 6.10
N GLN A 306 7.22 -2.30 6.47
CA GLN A 306 7.02 -2.82 7.83
C GLN A 306 7.96 -4.00 8.11
N TYR A 307 8.12 -4.90 7.14
CA TYR A 307 9.01 -6.05 7.23
C TYR A 307 10.48 -5.63 7.42
N LEU A 308 10.94 -4.61 6.68
CA LEU A 308 12.29 -4.07 6.83
C LEU A 308 12.56 -3.61 8.28
N ARG A 309 11.57 -3.00 8.95
CA ARG A 309 11.69 -2.52 10.33
C ARG A 309 11.59 -3.63 11.39
N ALA A 310 11.01 -4.76 11.04
CA ALA A 310 10.69 -5.80 12.02
C ALA A 310 11.92 -6.56 12.57
N GLY A 311 13.12 -6.37 11.99
CA GLY A 311 14.34 -7.07 12.43
C GLY A 311 14.25 -8.58 12.25
N ARG A 312 13.48 -9.06 11.28
CA ARG A 312 13.31 -10.47 10.94
C ARG A 312 13.70 -10.69 9.48
N PRO A 313 14.29 -11.86 9.13
CA PRO A 313 14.62 -12.15 7.75
C PRO A 313 13.36 -12.14 6.87
N ILE A 314 13.48 -11.49 5.72
CA ILE A 314 12.42 -11.39 4.72
C ILE A 314 12.74 -12.39 3.61
N VAL A 315 11.76 -13.23 3.24
CA VAL A 315 11.82 -14.04 2.02
C VAL A 315 10.79 -13.51 1.03
N ALA A 316 11.25 -13.12 -0.14
CA ALA A 316 10.41 -12.51 -1.18
C ALA A 316 10.71 -13.08 -2.56
N THR A 317 9.74 -13.02 -3.46
CA THR A 317 9.97 -13.42 -4.86
C THR A 317 10.87 -12.42 -5.58
N ASN A 318 11.80 -12.91 -6.39
CA ASN A 318 12.69 -12.09 -7.23
C ASN A 318 11.92 -11.53 -8.45
N LEU A 319 10.97 -10.64 -8.16
CA LEU A 319 10.14 -9.95 -9.15
C LEU A 319 10.24 -8.44 -8.95
N LEU A 320 9.99 -7.67 -10.01
CA LEU A 320 10.03 -6.20 -9.99
C LEU A 320 9.28 -5.59 -8.79
N THR A 321 8.16 -6.18 -8.40
CA THR A 321 7.37 -5.73 -7.24
C THR A 321 8.19 -5.68 -5.94
N HIS A 322 9.23 -6.51 -5.78
CA HIS A 322 10.11 -6.55 -4.61
C HIS A 322 11.48 -5.90 -4.89
N THR A 323 12.06 -6.16 -6.06
CA THR A 323 13.44 -5.75 -6.38
C THR A 323 13.62 -4.24 -6.55
N GLN A 324 12.54 -3.46 -6.56
CA GLN A 324 12.61 -2.00 -6.46
C GLN A 324 13.12 -1.51 -5.09
N VAL A 325 13.00 -2.34 -4.05
CA VAL A 325 13.33 -2.01 -2.66
C VAL A 325 14.27 -3.05 -2.04
N LEU A 326 14.08 -4.32 -2.34
CA LEU A 326 14.85 -5.45 -1.80
C LEU A 326 15.92 -5.91 -2.77
N ASP A 327 17.06 -6.30 -2.21
CA ASP A 327 18.14 -7.03 -2.86
C ASP A 327 18.64 -8.15 -1.94
N ASP A 328 19.65 -8.93 -2.38
CA ASP A 328 20.21 -10.05 -1.61
C ASP A 328 20.98 -9.64 -0.34
N GLN A 329 21.20 -8.35 -0.12
CA GLN A 329 21.78 -7.84 1.12
C GLN A 329 20.73 -7.75 2.23
N VAL A 330 19.50 -7.36 1.90
CA VAL A 330 18.43 -7.06 2.86
C VAL A 330 17.30 -8.11 2.90
N ALA A 331 17.30 -9.08 1.97
CA ALA A 331 16.29 -10.13 1.91
C ALA A 331 16.85 -11.41 1.26
N VAL A 332 16.13 -12.52 1.40
CA VAL A 332 16.33 -13.74 0.63
C VAL A 332 15.40 -13.65 -0.59
N LEU A 333 15.94 -13.36 -1.75
CA LEU A 333 15.18 -13.31 -2.99
C LEU A 333 15.21 -14.69 -3.67
N THR A 334 14.05 -15.14 -4.14
CA THR A 334 13.90 -16.47 -4.77
C THR A 334 13.06 -16.39 -6.03
N ASP A 335 13.25 -17.34 -6.93
CA ASP A 335 12.33 -17.51 -8.03
C ASP A 335 10.90 -17.83 -7.52
N PRO A 336 9.85 -17.41 -8.25
CA PRO A 336 8.46 -17.63 -7.86
C PRO A 336 7.99 -19.06 -8.15
N THR A 337 8.75 -20.06 -7.69
CA THR A 337 8.42 -21.49 -7.75
C THR A 337 8.33 -22.07 -6.35
N PRO A 338 7.47 -23.08 -6.10
CA PRO A 338 7.28 -23.66 -4.77
C PRO A 338 8.58 -24.17 -4.15
N ASP A 339 9.45 -24.80 -4.92
CA ASP A 339 10.70 -25.36 -4.40
C ASP A 339 11.69 -24.26 -4.06
N ALA A 340 11.94 -23.30 -4.96
CA ALA A 340 12.89 -22.21 -4.71
C ALA A 340 12.43 -21.32 -3.55
N TYR A 341 11.13 -20.98 -3.50
CA TYR A 341 10.58 -20.17 -2.43
C TYR A 341 10.60 -20.94 -1.08
N GLY A 342 10.28 -22.24 -1.10
CA GLY A 342 10.35 -23.11 0.06
C GLY A 342 11.78 -23.29 0.58
N ASP A 343 12.76 -23.44 -0.30
CA ASP A 343 14.18 -23.48 0.04
C ASP A 343 14.65 -22.16 0.68
N GLY A 344 14.25 -21.04 0.15
CA GLY A 344 14.52 -19.72 0.73
C GLY A 344 13.96 -19.57 2.14
N LEU A 345 12.70 -19.98 2.36
CA LEU A 345 12.06 -19.98 3.69
C LEU A 345 12.79 -20.91 4.65
N ALA A 346 13.12 -22.15 4.24
CA ALA A 346 13.83 -23.11 5.08
C ALA A 346 15.24 -22.60 5.46
N ARG A 347 15.98 -22.04 4.51
CA ARG A 347 17.29 -21.42 4.78
C ARG A 347 17.17 -20.27 5.77
N ALA A 348 16.20 -19.37 5.59
CA ALA A 348 15.98 -18.25 6.50
C ALA A 348 15.59 -18.71 7.92
N LEU A 349 15.00 -19.91 8.08
CA LEU A 349 14.66 -20.50 9.37
C LEU A 349 15.86 -21.21 10.04
N THR A 350 16.80 -21.77 9.26
CA THR A 350 17.85 -22.68 9.79
C THR A 350 19.24 -22.07 9.77
N ASP A 351 19.54 -21.17 8.83
CA ASP A 351 20.82 -20.48 8.71
C ASP A 351 20.78 -19.17 9.53
N ARG A 352 21.33 -19.23 10.74
CA ARG A 352 21.33 -18.10 11.68
C ARG A 352 22.18 -16.92 11.19
N ASP A 353 23.28 -17.21 10.51
CA ASP A 353 24.19 -16.16 10.01
C ASP A 353 23.55 -15.41 8.85
N LEU A 354 22.92 -16.13 7.92
CA LEU A 354 22.13 -15.53 6.84
C LEU A 354 20.99 -14.69 7.44
N ALA A 355 20.22 -15.26 8.36
CA ALA A 355 19.08 -14.56 8.97
C ALA A 355 19.51 -13.27 9.69
N ALA A 356 20.57 -13.32 10.49
CA ALA A 356 21.11 -12.16 11.21
C ALA A 356 21.62 -11.08 10.23
N ARG A 357 22.36 -11.50 9.20
CA ARG A 357 22.92 -10.59 8.19
C ARG A 357 21.82 -9.83 7.46
N VAL A 358 20.84 -10.54 6.85
CA VAL A 358 19.80 -9.89 6.05
C VAL A 358 18.85 -9.05 6.91
N SER A 359 18.49 -9.51 8.12
CA SER A 359 17.60 -8.74 9.01
C SER A 359 18.29 -7.50 9.57
N GLY A 360 19.57 -7.56 9.90
CA GLY A 360 20.36 -6.40 10.32
C GLY A 360 20.47 -5.35 9.23
N ALA A 361 20.79 -5.77 7.99
CA ALA A 361 20.85 -4.87 6.84
C ALA A 361 19.48 -4.29 6.49
N ALA A 362 18.39 -5.06 6.59
CA ALA A 362 17.03 -4.60 6.39
C ALA A 362 16.64 -3.51 7.41
N ALA A 363 16.91 -3.73 8.69
CA ALA A 363 16.67 -2.75 9.75
C ALA A 363 17.48 -1.46 9.54
N GLN A 364 18.76 -1.58 9.15
CA GLN A 364 19.60 -0.44 8.80
C GLN A 364 19.03 0.36 7.62
N LEU A 365 18.60 -0.32 6.56
CA LEU A 365 17.96 0.32 5.40
C LEU A 365 16.71 1.08 5.81
N ALA A 366 15.87 0.48 6.65
CA ALA A 366 14.67 1.13 7.18
C ALA A 366 15.00 2.37 8.01
N ALA A 367 15.99 2.26 8.92
CA ALA A 367 16.40 3.33 9.81
C ALA A 367 17.09 4.53 9.12
N THR A 368 17.67 4.30 7.92
CA THR A 368 18.36 5.36 7.19
C THR A 368 17.54 5.98 6.07
N LYS A 369 16.79 5.14 5.33
CA LYS A 369 16.11 5.58 4.10
C LYS A 369 14.60 5.74 4.25
N TYR A 370 13.98 4.90 5.08
CA TYR A 370 12.51 4.83 5.20
C TYR A 370 12.02 5.36 6.54
N THR A 371 12.58 6.50 6.96
CA THR A 371 12.19 7.22 8.19
C THR A 371 11.03 8.17 7.94
N TYR A 372 10.38 8.59 9.02
CA TYR A 372 9.33 9.60 8.93
C TYR A 372 9.87 10.95 8.48
N ASP A 373 11.09 11.32 8.93
CA ASP A 373 11.76 12.56 8.50
C ASP A 373 12.04 12.57 7.00
N ALA A 374 12.47 11.43 6.44
CA ALA A 374 12.64 11.27 5.00
C ALA A 374 11.30 11.40 4.26
N TYR A 375 10.22 10.86 4.82
CA TYR A 375 8.87 11.00 4.27
C TYR A 375 8.40 12.45 4.29
N LEU A 376 8.62 13.18 5.40
CA LEU A 376 8.32 14.62 5.51
C LEU A 376 9.15 15.45 4.53
N ALA A 377 10.44 15.17 4.40
CA ALA A 377 11.32 15.88 3.47
C ALA A 377 10.83 15.75 2.02
N LYS A 378 10.50 14.52 1.58
CA LYS A 378 9.94 14.27 0.25
C LYS A 378 8.54 14.89 0.05
N THR A 379 7.71 14.91 1.10
CA THR A 379 6.42 15.61 1.04
C THR A 379 6.61 17.11 0.85
N ARG A 380 7.58 17.70 1.55
CA ARG A 380 7.97 19.11 1.37
C ARG A 380 8.51 19.38 -0.04
N GLU A 381 9.33 18.47 -0.59
CA GLU A 381 9.82 18.54 -1.96
C GLU A 381 8.66 18.58 -2.97
N ALA A 382 7.67 17.70 -2.82
CA ALA A 382 6.49 17.70 -3.69
C ALA A 382 5.72 19.03 -3.63
N LEU A 383 5.56 19.60 -2.43
CA LEU A 383 4.91 20.89 -2.23
C LEU A 383 5.73 22.07 -2.75
N ALA A 384 7.07 21.98 -2.79
CA ALA A 384 7.92 23.04 -3.34
C ALA A 384 7.72 23.27 -4.85
N HIS A 385 7.13 22.30 -5.55
CA HIS A 385 6.74 22.45 -6.96
C HIS A 385 5.40 23.17 -7.15
N ILE A 386 4.67 23.43 -6.05
CA ILE A 386 3.36 24.10 -6.10
C ILE A 386 3.58 25.62 -5.99
N PRO A 387 3.05 26.43 -6.91
CA PRO A 387 3.12 27.89 -6.80
C PRO A 387 2.47 28.37 -5.51
N THR A 388 3.18 29.21 -4.76
CA THR A 388 2.59 29.83 -3.56
C THR A 388 1.53 30.86 -3.94
N PRO A 389 0.37 30.91 -3.26
CA PRO A 389 -0.59 31.97 -3.43
C PRO A 389 0.08 33.33 -3.19
N GLY A 390 0.09 34.22 -4.18
CA GLY A 390 0.75 35.52 -4.13
C GLY A 390 2.05 35.67 -4.93
N GLY A 391 2.60 34.59 -5.52
CA GLY A 391 3.81 34.67 -6.36
C GLY A 391 3.58 35.09 -7.81
N ALA A 392 2.32 35.27 -8.22
CA ALA A 392 1.96 35.66 -9.60
C ALA A 392 2.12 37.18 -9.85
N GLU A 393 2.12 38.05 -8.83
CA GLU A 393 2.26 39.50 -8.98
C GLU A 393 3.69 40.00 -9.18
N ALA A 394 4.70 39.12 -9.09
CA ALA A 394 6.12 39.51 -9.25
C ALA A 394 6.68 39.24 -10.66
N ARG A 395 5.84 38.84 -11.64
CA ARG A 395 6.22 38.63 -13.06
C ARG A 395 5.25 39.27 -14.03
N ALA A 396 4.93 40.52 -13.84
CA ALA A 396 4.29 41.39 -14.83
C ALA A 396 5.25 42.53 -15.21
#